data_707b487bc873549dd5a02d296b0bd4ad
#
_entry.id   707b487bc873549dd5a02d296b0bd4ad
#
_cell.length_a   1.000
_cell.length_b   1.000
_cell.length_c   1.000
_cell.angle_alpha   90.00
_cell.angle_beta   90.00
_cell.angle_gamma   90.00
#
_symmetry.space_group_name_H-M   'P 1'
#
loop_
_entity.id
_entity.type
_entity.pdbx_description
1 polymer ?
#
loop_
_entity_poly.entity_id
_entity_poly.type
_entity_poly.pdbx_seq_one_letter_code
_entity_poly.pdbx_strand_id
1 'polypeptide(L)'
;MIRLLTKSKAAIARLRAYQSPPFPLWDRLPATRRAAVLVLLYADRAGELRVVITMRSATLRNFSGQAAFPGGKADSVDESPYQIARREAWEEIGLPMDDSKIPAPFVIENLCYLPHSLARTGLVVRPCVAFLHPDPTKVDGSELPNVDETLIPRLDAKEVAAVFSAPFHNFLKAQDEETGPVPSGQWYEGRWTDYNDYRWRLHYFYVPIDRQRVTRPKEREGGQAALAEPEESAPEVRFKVWGMTGRMLVDAARLAYGEEPEFEHNEDYGDEKMINELESQILETKL
;
A
#
# COMPACT_ATOMS: atom_id res chain seq x y z
N MET A 1 6.17 16.75 19.70
CA MET A 1 7.12 16.01 18.81
C MET A 1 6.47 14.68 18.46
N ILE A 2 6.43 14.30 17.18
CA ILE A 2 5.89 13.00 16.76
C ILE A 2 6.61 11.91 17.54
N ARG A 3 5.84 11.05 18.23
CA ARG A 3 6.41 9.93 18.99
C ARG A 3 6.69 8.78 18.01
N LEU A 4 7.86 8.77 17.40
CA LEU A 4 8.36 7.65 16.63
C LEU A 4 9.38 6.86 17.43
N LEU A 5 9.34 5.55 17.35
CA LEU A 5 10.43 4.70 17.87
C LEU A 5 11.71 4.96 17.08
N THR A 6 12.84 4.64 17.66
CA THR A 6 14.16 4.84 17.03
C THR A 6 14.24 4.12 15.68
N LYS A 7 13.75 2.88 15.60
CA LYS A 7 13.72 2.11 14.34
C LYS A 7 12.83 2.78 13.28
N SER A 8 11.68 3.32 13.68
CA SER A 8 10.73 4.02 12.80
C SER A 8 11.32 5.34 12.26
N LYS A 9 12.01 6.11 13.12
CA LYS A 9 12.72 7.33 12.69
C LYS A 9 13.80 7.01 11.65
N ALA A 10 14.59 5.97 11.91
CA ALA A 10 15.65 5.54 10.98
C ALA A 10 15.04 5.05 9.65
N ALA A 11 13.92 4.33 9.68
CA ALA A 11 13.22 3.86 8.49
C ALA A 11 12.73 5.02 7.62
N ILE A 12 12.06 6.02 8.21
CA ILE A 12 11.63 7.24 7.49
C ILE A 12 12.82 8.00 6.93
N ALA A 13 13.92 8.12 7.69
CA ALA A 13 15.12 8.80 7.21
C ALA A 13 15.76 8.08 6.01
N ARG A 14 15.80 6.74 6.01
CA ARG A 14 16.30 5.96 4.86
C ARG A 14 15.40 6.12 3.63
N LEU A 15 14.08 6.02 3.79
CA LEU A 15 13.14 6.23 2.70
C LEU A 15 13.28 7.63 2.11
N ARG A 16 13.40 8.66 2.94
CA ARG A 16 13.60 10.06 2.49
C ARG A 16 14.91 10.25 1.73
N ALA A 17 15.96 9.52 2.09
CA ALA A 17 17.28 9.57 1.44
C ALA A 17 17.36 8.67 0.19
N TYR A 18 16.41 7.73 0.02
CA TYR A 18 16.45 6.77 -1.08
C TYR A 18 16.12 7.43 -2.42
N GLN A 19 16.96 7.18 -3.40
CA GLN A 19 16.76 7.56 -4.79
C GLN A 19 16.68 6.32 -5.66
N SER A 20 15.52 6.08 -6.24
CA SER A 20 15.35 4.99 -7.18
C SER A 20 16.23 5.19 -8.41
N PRO A 21 16.84 4.12 -8.94
CA PRO A 21 17.55 4.20 -10.20
C PRO A 21 16.69 4.79 -11.32
N PRO A 22 17.31 5.50 -12.30
CA PRO A 22 16.59 5.98 -13.47
C PRO A 22 15.96 4.84 -14.27
N PHE A 23 14.72 5.03 -14.69
CA PHE A 23 13.99 4.06 -15.51
C PHE A 23 13.37 4.75 -16.74
N PRO A 24 14.16 5.02 -17.81
CA PRO A 24 13.73 5.80 -18.96
C PRO A 24 12.56 5.19 -19.75
N LEU A 25 12.34 3.89 -19.62
CA LEU A 25 11.19 3.24 -20.28
C LEU A 25 9.86 3.81 -19.80
N TRP A 26 9.77 4.25 -18.52
CA TRP A 26 8.53 4.86 -17.99
C TRP A 26 8.02 5.99 -18.89
N ASP A 27 8.88 6.90 -19.33
CA ASP A 27 8.49 8.07 -20.13
C ASP A 27 8.05 7.71 -21.55
N ARG A 28 8.37 6.51 -22.01
CA ARG A 28 7.99 5.97 -23.33
C ARG A 28 6.70 5.17 -23.30
N LEU A 29 6.23 4.77 -22.12
CA LEU A 29 5.00 4.01 -21.99
C LEU A 29 3.78 4.89 -22.29
N PRO A 30 2.75 4.39 -22.98
CA PRO A 30 1.47 5.08 -23.07
C PRO A 30 0.76 5.09 -21.70
N ALA A 31 -0.15 6.04 -21.47
CA ALA A 31 -0.90 6.14 -20.22
C ALA A 31 -1.60 4.81 -19.85
N THR A 32 -2.10 4.08 -20.85
CA THR A 32 -2.76 2.77 -20.67
C THR A 32 -1.86 1.68 -20.09
N ARG A 33 -0.54 1.90 -20.08
CA ARG A 33 0.46 0.99 -19.51
C ARG A 33 1.07 1.51 -18.20
N ARG A 34 0.80 2.76 -17.84
CA ARG A 34 1.28 3.36 -16.60
C ARG A 34 0.26 3.16 -15.47
N ALA A 35 0.76 2.82 -14.30
CA ALA A 35 -0.02 2.81 -13.06
C ALA A 35 0.86 3.23 -11.90
N ALA A 36 0.25 3.73 -10.83
CA ALA A 36 0.97 4.02 -9.60
C ALA A 36 0.13 3.67 -8.37
N VAL A 37 0.81 3.33 -7.29
CA VAL A 37 0.17 2.99 -6.02
C VAL A 37 0.78 3.80 -4.89
N LEU A 38 -0.01 4.10 -3.86
CA LEU A 38 0.41 4.85 -2.69
C LEU A 38 0.72 3.90 -1.53
N VAL A 39 2.00 3.76 -1.20
CA VAL A 39 2.46 3.11 0.03
C VAL A 39 2.40 4.16 1.14
N LEU A 40 1.21 4.34 1.72
CA LEU A 40 0.95 5.36 2.73
C LEU A 40 1.34 4.84 4.11
N LEU A 41 2.39 5.41 4.68
CA LEU A 41 2.89 5.10 6.02
C LEU A 41 2.39 6.14 7.03
N TYR A 42 2.15 5.70 8.25
CA TYR A 42 1.89 6.57 9.41
C TYR A 42 2.42 5.91 10.69
N ALA A 43 2.53 6.66 11.76
CA ALA A 43 2.91 6.13 13.07
C ALA A 43 1.66 5.84 13.91
N ASP A 44 1.64 4.68 14.56
CA ASP A 44 0.64 4.35 15.57
C ASP A 44 0.96 5.00 16.94
N ARG A 45 0.14 4.71 17.96
CA ARG A 45 0.34 5.21 19.33
C ARG A 45 1.68 4.80 19.95
N ALA A 46 2.17 3.61 19.62
CA ALA A 46 3.45 3.12 20.12
C ALA A 46 4.64 3.79 19.40
N GLY A 47 4.38 4.49 18.29
CA GLY A 47 5.40 5.09 17.42
C GLY A 47 5.98 4.11 16.43
N GLU A 48 5.30 3.00 16.18
CA GLU A 48 5.62 2.05 15.12
C GLU A 48 4.99 2.46 13.79
N LEU A 49 5.65 2.14 12.69
CA LEU A 49 5.10 2.43 11.36
C LEU A 49 4.07 1.39 10.97
N ARG A 50 2.94 1.88 10.50
CA ARG A 50 1.89 1.10 9.86
C ARG A 50 1.73 1.53 8.40
N VAL A 51 1.27 0.63 7.56
CA VAL A 51 0.97 0.88 6.15
C VAL A 51 -0.52 0.72 5.90
N VAL A 52 -1.10 1.65 5.14
CA VAL A 52 -2.53 1.61 4.74
C VAL A 52 -2.69 0.66 3.55
N ILE A 53 -3.67 -0.22 3.64
CA ILE A 53 -4.01 -1.22 2.64
C ILE A 53 -5.53 -1.19 2.42
N THR A 54 -5.96 -1.43 1.18
CA THR A 54 -7.38 -1.54 0.82
C THR A 54 -7.75 -2.98 0.48
N MET A 55 -9.01 -3.32 0.67
CA MET A 55 -9.61 -4.54 0.14
C MET A 55 -10.48 -4.15 -1.05
N ARG A 56 -10.15 -4.66 -2.22
CA ARG A 56 -10.92 -4.38 -3.44
C ARG A 56 -12.32 -4.96 -3.36
N SER A 57 -13.31 -4.22 -3.90
CA SER A 57 -14.70 -4.67 -3.90
C SER A 57 -14.86 -6.01 -4.62
N ALA A 58 -15.69 -6.88 -4.08
CA ALA A 58 -16.06 -8.17 -4.68
C ALA A 58 -16.80 -8.03 -6.03
N THR A 59 -17.35 -6.84 -6.31
CA THR A 59 -18.08 -6.54 -7.55
C THR A 59 -17.18 -6.19 -8.73
N LEU A 60 -15.87 -5.98 -8.51
CA LEU A 60 -14.92 -5.62 -9.56
C LEU A 60 -14.62 -6.82 -10.48
N ARG A 61 -14.48 -6.56 -11.79
CA ARG A 61 -14.17 -7.59 -12.79
C ARG A 61 -12.80 -8.24 -12.61
N ASN A 62 -11.82 -7.46 -12.12
CA ASN A 62 -10.44 -7.92 -11.96
C ASN A 62 -10.00 -7.79 -10.51
N PHE A 63 -9.32 -8.83 -10.00
CA PHE A 63 -8.71 -8.86 -8.66
C PHE A 63 -9.71 -8.56 -7.53
N SER A 64 -10.96 -9.00 -7.70
CA SER A 64 -12.04 -8.91 -6.72
C SER A 64 -11.62 -9.53 -5.38
N GLY A 65 -11.92 -8.86 -4.26
CA GLY A 65 -11.61 -9.37 -2.91
C GLY A 65 -10.12 -9.50 -2.61
N GLN A 66 -9.23 -8.83 -3.37
CA GLN A 66 -7.78 -8.84 -3.11
C GLN A 66 -7.33 -7.58 -2.39
N ALA A 67 -6.38 -7.75 -1.48
CA ALA A 67 -5.72 -6.62 -0.83
C ALA A 67 -4.79 -5.90 -1.81
N ALA A 68 -4.86 -4.56 -1.82
CA ALA A 68 -4.04 -3.71 -2.67
C ALA A 68 -3.68 -2.42 -1.93
N PHE A 69 -2.64 -1.73 -2.39
CA PHE A 69 -2.48 -0.32 -2.04
C PHE A 69 -3.53 0.53 -2.76
N PRO A 70 -3.91 1.69 -2.23
CA PRO A 70 -4.64 2.69 -3.00
C PRO A 70 -3.86 3.01 -4.27
N GLY A 71 -4.51 2.93 -5.43
CA GLY A 71 -3.81 3.18 -6.67
C GLY A 71 -4.46 2.57 -7.90
N GLY A 72 -4.04 3.04 -9.06
CA GLY A 72 -4.59 2.62 -10.34
C GLY A 72 -3.82 3.12 -11.53
N LYS A 73 -4.50 3.21 -12.68
CA LYS A 73 -3.93 3.60 -13.96
C LYS A 73 -3.76 5.11 -14.09
N ALA A 74 -2.83 5.53 -14.94
CA ALA A 74 -2.74 6.91 -15.37
C ALA A 74 -3.92 7.26 -16.28
N ASP A 75 -4.48 8.44 -16.10
CA ASP A 75 -5.49 9.03 -17.01
C ASP A 75 -4.80 9.69 -18.21
N SER A 76 -3.62 10.23 -18.01
CA SER A 76 -2.82 10.85 -19.07
C SER A 76 -1.32 10.59 -18.89
N VAL A 77 -0.54 10.84 -19.96
CA VAL A 77 0.92 10.74 -19.91
C VAL A 77 1.57 11.88 -19.11
N ASP A 78 0.83 12.95 -18.84
CA ASP A 78 1.31 14.13 -18.12
C ASP A 78 1.21 13.96 -16.60
N GLU A 79 0.48 12.95 -16.12
CA GLU A 79 0.43 12.66 -14.70
C GLU A 79 1.77 12.06 -14.22
N SER A 80 2.36 12.67 -13.19
CA SER A 80 3.45 12.04 -12.46
C SER A 80 2.95 10.82 -11.68
N PRO A 81 3.82 9.85 -11.35
CA PRO A 81 3.43 8.68 -10.55
C PRO A 81 2.74 9.06 -9.23
N TYR A 82 3.22 10.11 -8.57
CA TYR A 82 2.64 10.58 -7.32
C TYR A 82 1.24 11.19 -7.51
N GLN A 83 1.02 11.92 -8.61
CA GLN A 83 -0.32 12.44 -8.94
C GLN A 83 -1.31 11.32 -9.20
N ILE A 84 -0.93 10.28 -9.97
CA ILE A 84 -1.74 9.08 -10.17
C ILE A 84 -2.11 8.46 -8.82
N ALA A 85 -1.11 8.15 -7.99
CA ALA A 85 -1.31 7.50 -6.70
C ALA A 85 -2.20 8.33 -5.74
N ARG A 86 -2.07 9.66 -5.74
CA ARG A 86 -2.88 10.56 -4.90
C ARG A 86 -4.32 10.72 -5.41
N ARG A 87 -4.54 10.76 -6.73
CA ARG A 87 -5.87 10.80 -7.33
C ARG A 87 -6.64 9.53 -6.99
N GLU A 88 -6.05 8.38 -7.24
CA GLU A 88 -6.65 7.09 -6.92
C GLU A 88 -6.93 6.93 -5.41
N ALA A 89 -6.00 7.37 -4.55
CA ALA A 89 -6.22 7.34 -3.10
C ALA A 89 -7.38 8.26 -2.66
N TRP A 90 -7.61 9.37 -3.37
CA TRP A 90 -8.79 10.20 -3.11
C TRP A 90 -10.08 9.52 -3.58
N GLU A 91 -10.08 8.86 -4.72
CA GLU A 91 -11.22 8.13 -5.28
C GLU A 91 -11.57 6.92 -4.41
N GLU A 92 -10.60 6.12 -4.02
CA GLU A 92 -10.78 4.87 -3.28
C GLU A 92 -11.03 5.06 -1.78
N ILE A 93 -10.28 5.94 -1.12
CA ILE A 93 -10.28 6.07 0.35
C ILE A 93 -10.54 7.49 0.86
N GLY A 94 -10.84 8.44 -0.03
CA GLY A 94 -11.16 9.81 0.36
C GLY A 94 -9.99 10.64 0.87
N LEU A 95 -8.73 10.20 0.64
CA LEU A 95 -7.55 10.98 1.01
C LEU A 95 -7.44 12.22 0.11
N PRO A 96 -7.51 13.47 0.64
CA PRO A 96 -7.51 14.66 -0.19
C PRO A 96 -6.31 14.73 -1.15
N MET A 97 -6.53 15.02 -2.43
CA MET A 97 -5.47 15.25 -3.42
C MET A 97 -4.69 16.52 -3.13
N ASP A 98 -5.40 17.55 -2.71
CA ASP A 98 -4.84 18.86 -2.34
C ASP A 98 -4.38 18.81 -0.88
N ASP A 99 -3.09 19.01 -0.65
CA ASP A 99 -2.49 18.95 0.69
C ASP A 99 -3.05 20.02 1.64
N SER A 100 -3.58 21.14 1.10
CA SER A 100 -4.24 22.16 1.91
C SER A 100 -5.57 21.70 2.49
N LYS A 101 -6.17 20.65 1.92
CA LYS A 101 -7.45 20.05 2.37
C LYS A 101 -7.25 18.88 3.33
N ILE A 102 -6.01 18.47 3.59
CA ILE A 102 -5.73 17.50 4.64
C ILE A 102 -6.05 18.15 5.99
N PRO A 103 -6.91 17.52 6.82
CA PRO A 103 -7.30 18.12 8.09
C PRO A 103 -6.10 18.48 8.97
N ALA A 104 -6.02 19.74 9.43
CA ALA A 104 -4.98 20.15 10.35
C ALA A 104 -5.03 19.31 11.64
N PRO A 105 -3.92 19.00 12.26
CA PRO A 105 -2.57 19.45 11.93
C PRO A 105 -1.81 18.50 10.98
N PHE A 106 -2.47 17.57 10.32
CA PHE A 106 -1.81 16.54 9.52
C PHE A 106 -1.24 17.10 8.22
N VAL A 107 -0.17 16.45 7.78
CA VAL A 107 0.51 16.68 6.50
C VAL A 107 0.92 15.34 5.89
N ILE A 108 1.05 15.30 4.58
CA ILE A 108 1.57 14.16 3.85
C ILE A 108 2.88 14.55 3.17
N GLU A 109 3.92 13.77 3.39
CA GLU A 109 5.24 13.95 2.79
C GLU A 109 5.48 12.85 1.77
N ASN A 110 5.75 13.20 0.51
CA ASN A 110 6.27 12.23 -0.46
C ASN A 110 7.73 11.93 -0.13
N LEU A 111 8.04 10.69 0.25
CA LEU A 111 9.39 10.30 0.68
C LEU A 111 10.24 9.87 -0.52
N CYS A 112 9.77 8.92 -1.30
CA CYS A 112 10.50 8.36 -2.44
C CYS A 112 9.59 7.57 -3.38
N TYR A 113 10.17 7.19 -4.52
CA TYR A 113 9.62 6.18 -5.42
C TYR A 113 10.43 4.90 -5.30
N LEU A 114 9.76 3.74 -5.32
CA LEU A 114 10.44 2.45 -5.39
C LEU A 114 10.62 2.02 -6.85
N PRO A 115 11.47 1.02 -7.14
CA PRO A 115 11.54 0.43 -8.46
C PRO A 115 10.19 -0.07 -8.98
N HIS A 116 10.02 -0.07 -10.30
CA HIS A 116 8.76 -0.45 -10.93
C HIS A 116 8.49 -1.95 -10.79
N SER A 117 7.21 -2.29 -10.69
CA SER A 117 6.73 -3.67 -10.71
C SER A 117 5.87 -3.94 -11.94
N LEU A 118 5.85 -5.18 -12.43
CA LEU A 118 5.05 -5.60 -13.58
C LEU A 118 3.81 -6.35 -13.12
N ALA A 119 2.64 -5.77 -13.38
CA ALA A 119 1.37 -6.45 -13.12
C ALA A 119 1.10 -7.52 -14.21
N ARG A 120 0.38 -8.57 -13.85
CA ARG A 120 -0.04 -9.64 -14.80
C ARG A 120 -0.86 -9.12 -15.98
N THR A 121 -1.43 -7.93 -15.87
CA THR A 121 -2.15 -7.23 -16.94
C THR A 121 -1.23 -6.45 -17.89
N GLY A 122 0.09 -6.52 -17.70
CA GLY A 122 1.07 -5.76 -18.46
C GLY A 122 1.15 -4.28 -18.11
N LEU A 123 0.59 -3.88 -16.95
CA LEU A 123 0.79 -2.54 -16.40
C LEU A 123 2.13 -2.45 -15.69
N VAL A 124 2.88 -1.40 -15.98
CA VAL A 124 4.07 -1.01 -15.23
C VAL A 124 3.62 -0.12 -14.08
N VAL A 125 3.84 -0.59 -12.87
CA VAL A 125 3.33 0.03 -11.64
C VAL A 125 4.46 0.69 -10.87
N ARG A 126 4.33 2.00 -10.58
CA ARG A 126 5.29 2.76 -9.77
C ARG A 126 4.79 2.89 -8.32
N PRO A 127 5.43 2.25 -7.33
CA PRO A 127 5.09 2.49 -5.94
C PRO A 127 5.64 3.85 -5.47
N CYS A 128 4.77 4.67 -4.86
CA CYS A 128 5.08 5.97 -4.29
C CYS A 128 4.95 5.88 -2.77
N VAL A 129 6.04 6.08 -2.04
CA VAL A 129 6.04 6.01 -0.58
C VAL A 129 5.79 7.40 0.00
N ALA A 130 4.77 7.52 0.83
CA ALA A 130 4.44 8.76 1.51
C ALA A 130 4.26 8.55 3.01
N PHE A 131 4.56 9.58 3.79
CA PHE A 131 4.43 9.59 5.24
C PHE A 131 3.38 10.60 5.68
N LEU A 132 2.33 10.11 6.31
CA LEU A 132 1.25 10.89 6.88
C LEU A 132 1.52 11.11 8.37
N HIS A 133 1.64 12.36 8.79
CA HIS A 133 2.00 12.69 10.16
C HIS A 133 1.46 14.06 10.59
N PRO A 134 1.32 14.33 11.90
CA PRO A 134 1.01 15.66 12.37
C PRO A 134 2.22 16.59 12.20
N ASP A 135 1.97 17.83 11.78
CA ASP A 135 2.95 18.91 11.74
C ASP A 135 2.99 19.63 13.09
N PRO A 136 4.13 19.56 13.82
CA PRO A 136 4.24 20.23 15.12
C PRO A 136 4.03 21.73 15.09
N THR A 137 4.27 22.37 13.94
CA THR A 137 4.12 23.82 13.79
C THR A 137 2.66 24.27 13.68
N LYS A 138 1.77 23.34 13.44
CA LYS A 138 0.32 23.58 13.31
C LYS A 138 -0.46 23.26 14.59
N VAL A 139 0.21 23.05 15.73
CA VAL A 139 -0.41 22.69 17.01
C VAL A 139 0.02 23.67 18.09
N ASP A 140 -0.95 24.28 18.77
CA ASP A 140 -0.74 25.26 19.84
C ASP A 140 -0.33 24.58 21.18
N GLY A 141 0.86 24.00 21.23
CA GLY A 141 1.43 23.47 22.48
C GLY A 141 0.71 22.28 23.12
N SER A 142 -0.41 21.83 22.55
CA SER A 142 -1.12 20.63 22.95
C SER A 142 -0.41 19.36 22.47
N GLU A 143 -0.81 18.21 23.00
CA GLU A 143 -0.32 16.93 22.52
C GLU A 143 -0.71 16.72 21.05
N LEU A 144 0.27 16.26 20.25
CA LEU A 144 0.03 15.99 18.83
C LEU A 144 -0.98 14.86 18.66
N PRO A 145 -2.03 15.06 17.85
CA PRO A 145 -3.01 14.01 17.62
C PRO A 145 -2.37 12.83 16.87
N ASN A 146 -2.83 11.63 17.21
CA ASN A 146 -2.39 10.41 16.55
C ASN A 146 -3.14 10.22 15.24
N VAL A 147 -2.41 9.92 14.16
CA VAL A 147 -2.98 9.67 12.82
C VAL A 147 -3.96 8.50 12.86
N ASP A 148 -3.60 7.42 13.56
CA ASP A 148 -4.37 6.19 13.68
C ASP A 148 -5.77 6.42 14.26
N GLU A 149 -5.88 7.33 15.24
CA GLU A 149 -7.13 7.60 15.95
C GLU A 149 -7.94 8.72 15.34
N THR A 150 -7.25 9.69 14.75
CA THR A 150 -7.88 10.95 14.38
C THR A 150 -8.17 11.04 12.90
N LEU A 151 -7.25 10.59 12.04
CA LEU A 151 -7.37 10.75 10.59
C LEU A 151 -7.77 9.45 9.88
N ILE A 152 -7.12 8.33 10.18
CA ILE A 152 -7.45 7.04 9.54
C ILE A 152 -8.93 6.69 9.66
N PRO A 153 -9.60 6.88 10.81
CA PRO A 153 -11.03 6.62 10.93
C PRO A 153 -11.93 7.56 10.13
N ARG A 154 -11.40 8.67 9.63
CA ARG A 154 -12.13 9.64 8.78
C ARG A 154 -12.02 9.35 7.29
N LEU A 155 -11.10 8.45 6.91
CA LEU A 155 -11.05 7.98 5.53
C LEU A 155 -12.39 7.34 5.18
N ASP A 156 -12.83 7.57 3.95
CA ASP A 156 -14.11 7.09 3.44
C ASP A 156 -13.84 6.03 2.36
N ALA A 157 -14.15 4.79 2.67
CA ALA A 157 -14.09 3.70 1.69
C ALA A 157 -15.17 3.93 0.63
N LYS A 158 -14.84 4.62 -0.46
CA LYS A 158 -15.79 4.98 -1.50
C LYS A 158 -15.97 3.87 -2.53
N GLU A 159 -14.84 3.32 -3.01
CA GLU A 159 -14.81 2.34 -4.10
C GLU A 159 -14.19 1.00 -3.67
N VAL A 160 -13.73 0.89 -2.43
CA VAL A 160 -13.13 -0.33 -1.87
C VAL A 160 -14.03 -0.96 -0.82
N ALA A 161 -13.94 -2.28 -0.64
CA ALA A 161 -14.74 -3.00 0.35
C ALA A 161 -14.29 -2.72 1.78
N ALA A 162 -13.02 -2.42 1.99
CA ALA A 162 -12.47 -2.07 3.29
C ALA A 162 -11.15 -1.29 3.17
N VAL A 163 -10.87 -0.47 4.20
CA VAL A 163 -9.55 0.14 4.44
C VAL A 163 -9.05 -0.37 5.78
N PHE A 164 -7.85 -0.89 5.82
CA PHE A 164 -7.20 -1.43 7.01
C PHE A 164 -5.72 -1.08 7.02
N SER A 165 -5.00 -1.43 8.06
CA SER A 165 -3.56 -1.21 8.14
C SER A 165 -2.83 -2.44 8.66
N ALA A 166 -1.52 -2.47 8.46
CA ALA A 166 -0.66 -3.52 8.99
C ALA A 166 0.63 -2.92 9.56
N PRO A 167 1.24 -3.53 10.61
CA PRO A 167 2.56 -3.16 11.07
C PRO A 167 3.57 -3.30 9.94
N PHE A 168 4.25 -2.21 9.59
CA PHE A 168 5.08 -2.18 8.38
C PHE A 168 6.33 -3.06 8.50
N HIS A 169 6.91 -3.14 9.70
CA HIS A 169 8.08 -4.00 9.97
C HIS A 169 7.78 -5.50 9.84
N ASN A 170 6.54 -5.90 10.15
CA ASN A 170 6.13 -7.31 10.11
C ASN A 170 6.23 -7.94 8.71
N PHE A 171 6.28 -7.13 7.64
CA PHE A 171 6.49 -7.63 6.28
C PHE A 171 7.91 -8.17 6.03
N LEU A 172 8.81 -8.05 7.02
CA LEU A 172 10.11 -8.72 7.04
C LEU A 172 10.14 -9.98 7.92
N LYS A 173 9.06 -10.27 8.64
CA LYS A 173 9.01 -11.31 9.68
C LYS A 173 8.27 -12.56 9.23
N ALA A 174 8.79 -13.73 9.62
CA ALA A 174 8.13 -15.02 9.39
C ALA A 174 6.96 -15.26 10.35
N GLN A 175 6.92 -14.52 11.47
CA GLN A 175 5.87 -14.57 12.49
C GLN A 175 5.38 -13.17 12.81
N ASP A 176 4.14 -13.07 13.29
CA ASP A 176 3.56 -11.80 13.72
C ASP A 176 4.24 -11.31 14.99
N GLU A 177 4.81 -10.10 14.94
CA GLU A 177 5.48 -9.46 16.09
C GLU A 177 4.52 -8.57 16.91
N GLU A 178 3.27 -8.40 16.49
CA GLU A 178 2.32 -7.61 17.28
C GLU A 178 2.10 -8.21 18.67
N THR A 179 2.43 -7.43 19.70
CA THR A 179 2.28 -7.83 21.10
C THR A 179 0.81 -7.85 21.53
N GLY A 180 0.37 -8.92 22.13
CA GLY A 180 -1.00 -9.12 22.64
C GLY A 180 -1.50 -10.54 22.37
N PRO A 181 -2.73 -10.90 22.78
CA PRO A 181 -3.30 -12.18 22.44
C PRO A 181 -3.48 -12.24 20.91
N VAL A 182 -2.49 -12.82 20.21
CA VAL A 182 -2.55 -12.99 18.73
C VAL A 182 -3.67 -13.98 18.46
N PRO A 183 -4.62 -13.68 17.55
CA PRO A 183 -5.54 -14.68 17.06
C PRO A 183 -4.73 -15.86 16.55
N SER A 184 -5.12 -17.07 16.95
CA SER A 184 -4.48 -18.28 16.45
C SER A 184 -4.52 -18.27 14.92
N GLY A 185 -3.39 -18.43 14.27
CA GLY A 185 -3.33 -18.46 12.80
C GLY A 185 -1.96 -18.09 12.27
N GLN A 186 -1.74 -18.48 11.04
CA GLN A 186 -0.52 -18.23 10.29
C GLN A 186 -0.41 -16.75 9.93
N TRP A 187 0.79 -16.16 10.09
CA TRP A 187 1.09 -14.81 9.63
C TRP A 187 1.59 -14.82 8.18
N TYR A 188 2.56 -15.69 7.87
CA TYR A 188 3.28 -15.68 6.61
C TYR A 188 3.34 -17.07 5.98
N GLU A 189 3.23 -17.07 4.67
CA GLU A 189 3.53 -18.20 3.78
C GLU A 189 4.18 -17.67 2.51
N GLY A 190 5.10 -18.42 1.93
CA GLY A 190 5.73 -18.01 0.67
C GLY A 190 6.12 -19.19 -0.20
N ARG A 191 6.10 -18.97 -1.50
CA ARG A 191 6.53 -19.98 -2.48
C ARG A 191 7.20 -19.33 -3.68
N TRP A 192 8.06 -20.07 -4.34
CA TRP A 192 8.59 -19.69 -5.64
C TRP A 192 7.59 -20.04 -6.74
N THR A 193 7.50 -19.20 -7.75
CA THR A 193 6.72 -19.41 -8.96
C THR A 193 7.46 -18.81 -10.14
N ASP A 194 7.15 -19.25 -11.34
CA ASP A 194 7.69 -18.64 -12.56
C ASP A 194 6.70 -17.61 -13.09
N TYR A 195 7.21 -16.46 -13.48
CA TYR A 195 6.47 -15.38 -14.11
C TYR A 195 7.31 -14.80 -15.26
N ASN A 196 6.86 -14.96 -16.51
CA ASN A 196 7.59 -14.57 -17.73
C ASN A 196 9.04 -15.08 -17.72
N ASP A 197 9.25 -16.37 -17.46
CA ASP A 197 10.55 -17.05 -17.37
C ASP A 197 11.46 -16.56 -16.23
N TYR A 198 10.98 -15.65 -15.40
CA TYR A 198 11.66 -15.21 -14.17
C TYR A 198 11.17 -15.97 -12.96
N ARG A 199 12.10 -16.40 -12.13
CA ARG A 199 11.80 -16.96 -10.84
C ARG A 199 11.32 -15.85 -9.89
N TRP A 200 10.05 -15.91 -9.46
CA TRP A 200 9.40 -14.88 -8.70
C TRP A 200 8.91 -15.40 -7.35
N ARG A 201 9.26 -14.70 -6.25
CA ARG A 201 8.82 -15.08 -4.92
C ARG A 201 7.44 -14.54 -4.64
N LEU A 202 6.50 -15.42 -4.43
CA LEU A 202 5.11 -15.10 -4.10
C LEU A 202 4.95 -15.16 -2.59
N HIS A 203 4.57 -14.03 -2.00
CA HIS A 203 4.33 -13.87 -0.57
C HIS A 203 2.84 -13.85 -0.27
N TYR A 204 2.47 -14.40 0.89
CA TYR A 204 1.13 -14.37 1.45
C TYR A 204 1.24 -13.96 2.92
N PHE A 205 0.65 -12.82 3.27
CA PHE A 205 0.56 -12.33 4.64
C PHE A 205 -0.90 -12.36 5.07
N TYR A 206 -1.17 -12.87 6.25
CA TYR A 206 -2.49 -12.96 6.83
C TYR A 206 -2.61 -11.95 7.97
N VAL A 207 -3.01 -10.73 7.62
CA VAL A 207 -3.05 -9.57 8.52
C VAL A 207 -4.25 -9.63 9.45
N PRO A 208 -4.06 -9.64 10.79
CA PRO A 208 -5.16 -9.59 11.76
C PRO A 208 -5.95 -8.29 11.65
N ILE A 209 -7.28 -8.38 11.70
CA ILE A 209 -8.17 -7.20 11.63
C ILE A 209 -9.02 -6.99 12.88
N ASP A 210 -8.96 -7.89 13.84
CA ASP A 210 -9.71 -7.87 15.10
C ASP A 210 -9.25 -6.79 16.08
N ARG A 211 -8.03 -6.26 15.90
CA ARG A 211 -7.40 -5.26 16.78
C ARG A 211 -7.30 -3.89 16.18
N GLN A 212 -7.88 -3.68 15.02
CA GLN A 212 -7.86 -2.41 14.34
C GLN A 212 -9.25 -2.01 13.86
N ARG A 213 -9.43 -0.72 13.66
CA ARG A 213 -10.63 -0.22 13.01
C ARG A 213 -10.52 -0.45 11.51
N VAL A 214 -11.39 -1.30 10.98
CA VAL A 214 -11.55 -1.48 9.54
C VAL A 214 -12.63 -0.51 9.06
N THR A 215 -12.26 0.42 8.17
CA THR A 215 -13.22 1.34 7.55
C THR A 215 -13.87 0.64 6.38
N ARG A 216 -15.21 0.59 6.37
CA ARG A 216 -16.03 0.03 5.29
C ARG A 216 -16.85 1.12 4.61
N PRO A 217 -17.35 0.91 3.37
CA PRO A 217 -18.23 1.86 2.71
C PRO A 217 -19.41 2.21 3.60
N LYS A 218 -19.77 3.49 3.64
CA LYS A 218 -21.03 3.92 4.28
C LYS A 218 -22.19 3.40 3.45
N GLU A 219 -23.19 2.79 4.07
CA GLU A 219 -24.44 2.45 3.41
C GLU A 219 -25.05 3.74 2.85
N ARG A 220 -25.15 3.84 1.52
CA ARG A 220 -25.86 4.92 0.87
C ARG A 220 -27.33 4.49 0.77
N GLU A 221 -28.23 5.21 1.42
CA GLU A 221 -29.66 5.03 1.25
C GLU A 221 -30.00 5.13 -0.25
N GLY A 222 -30.54 4.05 -0.84
CA GLY A 222 -31.09 4.04 -2.20
C GLY A 222 -30.38 3.21 -3.27
N GLY A 223 -29.39 2.42 -2.95
CA GLY A 223 -28.72 1.51 -3.91
C GLY A 223 -29.14 0.05 -3.75
N GLN A 224 -29.15 -0.72 -4.85
CA GLN A 224 -29.43 -2.18 -4.90
C GLN A 224 -28.51 -3.08 -4.04
N ALA A 225 -27.71 -2.49 -3.16
CA ALA A 225 -26.84 -3.21 -2.21
C ALA A 225 -27.60 -3.87 -1.06
N ALA A 226 -28.91 -3.59 -0.90
CA ALA A 226 -29.74 -4.16 0.17
C ALA A 226 -30.17 -5.61 -0.08
N LEU A 227 -29.78 -6.26 -1.20
CA LEU A 227 -30.18 -7.63 -1.56
C LEU A 227 -29.05 -8.66 -1.45
N ALA A 228 -27.85 -8.28 -1.03
CA ALA A 228 -26.84 -9.23 -0.65
C ALA A 228 -26.90 -9.38 0.88
N GLU A 229 -27.70 -10.31 1.38
CA GLU A 229 -27.53 -10.80 2.74
C GLU A 229 -26.08 -11.26 2.87
N PRO A 230 -25.33 -10.76 3.88
CA PRO A 230 -24.02 -11.33 4.14
C PRO A 230 -24.26 -12.79 4.51
N GLU A 231 -23.76 -13.72 3.69
CA GLU A 231 -23.56 -15.08 4.18
C GLU A 231 -22.86 -14.95 5.53
N GLU A 232 -23.45 -15.50 6.58
CA GLU A 232 -22.85 -15.64 7.92
C GLU A 232 -21.67 -16.61 7.86
N SER A 233 -20.65 -16.28 7.06
CA SER A 233 -19.33 -16.86 7.23
C SER A 233 -18.75 -16.23 8.48
N ALA A 234 -18.20 -17.04 9.38
CA ALA A 234 -17.49 -16.57 10.58
C ALA A 234 -16.59 -15.39 10.19
N PRO A 235 -16.59 -14.28 10.97
CA PRO A 235 -15.87 -13.08 10.59
C PRO A 235 -14.43 -13.48 10.24
N GLU A 236 -13.99 -13.17 9.01
CA GLU A 236 -12.60 -13.34 8.64
C GLU A 236 -11.77 -12.52 9.62
N VAL A 237 -11.06 -13.21 10.50
CA VAL A 237 -10.23 -12.59 11.54
C VAL A 237 -8.93 -12.02 10.93
N ARG A 238 -8.63 -12.41 9.66
CA ARG A 238 -7.42 -12.00 8.94
C ARG A 238 -7.72 -11.69 7.48
N PHE A 239 -7.13 -10.62 6.98
CA PHE A 239 -7.11 -10.31 5.54
C PHE A 239 -5.83 -10.82 4.88
N LYS A 240 -5.98 -11.44 3.72
CA LYS A 240 -4.87 -11.97 2.94
C LYS A 240 -4.27 -10.90 2.03
N VAL A 241 -3.01 -10.53 2.31
CA VAL A 241 -2.21 -9.64 1.47
C VAL A 241 -1.18 -10.47 0.72
N TRP A 242 -1.19 -10.43 -0.62
CA TRP A 242 -0.38 -11.32 -1.43
C TRP A 242 0.00 -10.76 -2.80
N GLY A 243 0.72 -11.54 -3.59
CA GLY A 243 1.05 -11.20 -4.97
C GLY A 243 1.96 -9.98 -5.07
N MET A 244 1.68 -9.12 -6.05
CA MET A 244 2.45 -7.89 -6.27
C MET A 244 2.42 -6.96 -5.05
N THR A 245 1.28 -6.82 -4.38
CA THR A 245 1.17 -6.02 -3.15
C THR A 245 2.07 -6.56 -2.05
N GLY A 246 2.05 -7.89 -1.81
CA GLY A 246 2.93 -8.52 -0.83
C GLY A 246 4.41 -8.32 -1.15
N ARG A 247 4.81 -8.46 -2.43
CA ARG A 247 6.20 -8.21 -2.86
C ARG A 247 6.62 -6.76 -2.66
N MET A 248 5.80 -5.80 -3.10
CA MET A 248 6.09 -4.38 -2.91
C MET A 248 6.22 -4.01 -1.43
N LEU A 249 5.45 -4.65 -0.54
CA LEU A 249 5.54 -4.45 0.91
C LEU A 249 6.89 -4.93 1.45
N VAL A 250 7.35 -6.10 1.03
CA VAL A 250 8.67 -6.64 1.41
C VAL A 250 9.77 -5.71 0.90
N ASP A 251 9.75 -5.34 -0.38
CA ASP A 251 10.74 -4.42 -0.98
C ASP A 251 10.77 -3.07 -0.24
N ALA A 252 9.60 -2.49 0.04
CA ALA A 252 9.49 -1.22 0.76
C ALA A 252 10.04 -1.32 2.19
N ALA A 253 9.73 -2.40 2.90
CA ALA A 253 10.20 -2.64 4.26
C ALA A 253 11.71 -2.89 4.31
N ARG A 254 12.28 -3.67 3.36
CA ARG A 254 13.74 -3.87 3.23
C ARG A 254 14.46 -2.52 3.10
N LEU A 255 14.02 -1.65 2.20
CA LEU A 255 14.59 -0.32 2.02
C LEU A 255 14.45 0.56 3.27
N ALA A 256 13.28 0.52 3.91
CA ALA A 256 12.98 1.34 5.07
C ALA A 256 13.84 0.93 6.28
N TYR A 257 13.87 -0.34 6.60
CA TYR A 257 14.55 -0.81 7.81
C TYR A 257 16.02 -1.15 7.57
N GLY A 258 16.44 -1.38 6.32
CA GLY A 258 17.79 -1.83 5.98
C GLY A 258 18.07 -3.24 6.52
N GLU A 259 17.03 -4.06 6.54
CA GLU A 259 17.03 -5.43 7.04
C GLU A 259 16.56 -6.38 5.94
N GLU A 260 17.15 -7.57 5.85
CA GLU A 260 16.63 -8.62 4.99
C GLU A 260 15.46 -9.35 5.67
N PRO A 261 14.48 -9.88 4.88
CA PRO A 261 13.38 -10.63 5.46
C PRO A 261 13.86 -11.97 6.06
N GLU A 262 13.16 -12.46 7.06
CA GLU A 262 13.41 -13.76 7.70
C GLU A 262 13.04 -14.96 6.81
N PHE A 263 12.62 -14.70 5.58
CA PHE A 263 12.23 -15.70 4.58
C PHE A 263 12.89 -15.39 3.23
N GLU A 264 12.85 -16.36 2.33
CA GLU A 264 13.41 -16.16 0.98
C GLU A 264 12.65 -15.06 0.22
N HIS A 265 13.40 -14.24 -0.51
CA HIS A 265 12.89 -13.16 -1.34
C HIS A 265 13.74 -13.03 -2.61
N ASN A 266 13.27 -12.30 -3.61
CA ASN A 266 14.09 -11.94 -4.76
C ASN A 266 15.17 -10.94 -4.33
N GLU A 267 16.36 -11.06 -4.90
CA GLU A 267 17.48 -10.15 -4.61
C GLU A 267 17.19 -8.72 -5.11
N ASP A 268 16.67 -8.64 -6.35
CA ASP A 268 16.35 -7.37 -6.99
C ASP A 268 15.08 -6.74 -6.43
N TYR A 269 15.09 -5.41 -6.29
CA TYR A 269 13.90 -4.63 -5.99
C TYR A 269 13.07 -4.41 -7.26
N GLY A 270 11.76 -4.64 -7.17
CA GLY A 270 10.85 -4.49 -8.31
C GLY A 270 11.12 -5.48 -9.44
N ASP A 271 10.67 -5.12 -10.65
CA ASP A 271 10.72 -5.98 -11.84
C ASP A 271 11.33 -5.27 -13.06
N GLU A 272 12.14 -4.22 -12.86
CA GLU A 272 12.63 -3.36 -13.95
C GLU A 272 13.45 -4.11 -15.00
N LYS A 273 14.22 -5.14 -14.59
CA LYS A 273 14.95 -6.01 -15.51
C LYS A 273 13.98 -6.76 -16.43
N MET A 274 12.97 -7.41 -15.87
CA MET A 274 11.91 -8.11 -16.62
C MET A 274 11.15 -7.15 -17.52
N ILE A 275 10.81 -5.95 -17.03
CA ILE A 275 10.09 -4.94 -17.82
C ILE A 275 10.89 -4.50 -19.03
N ASN A 276 12.21 -4.27 -18.90
CA ASN A 276 13.08 -3.90 -20.00
C ASN A 276 13.19 -5.02 -21.05
N GLU A 277 13.27 -6.28 -20.63
CA GLU A 277 13.33 -7.43 -21.56
C GLU A 277 12.01 -7.67 -22.29
N LEU A 278 10.89 -7.30 -21.68
CA LEU A 278 9.55 -7.41 -22.27
C LEU A 278 9.07 -6.10 -22.94
N GLU A 279 9.97 -5.12 -23.12
CA GLU A 279 9.61 -3.78 -23.61
C GLU A 279 8.76 -3.81 -24.87
N SER A 280 9.18 -4.55 -25.91
CA SER A 280 8.44 -4.64 -27.17
C SER A 280 7.03 -5.20 -26.98
N GLN A 281 6.89 -6.24 -26.15
CA GLN A 281 5.59 -6.85 -25.87
C GLN A 281 4.68 -5.87 -25.10
N ILE A 282 5.24 -5.13 -24.14
CA ILE A 282 4.50 -4.15 -23.33
C ILE A 282 4.01 -2.97 -24.18
N LEU A 283 4.83 -2.53 -25.15
CA LEU A 283 4.50 -1.41 -26.04
C LEU A 283 3.52 -1.82 -27.15
N GLU A 284 3.65 -3.03 -27.73
CA GLU A 284 2.89 -3.49 -28.90
C GLU A 284 1.52 -4.08 -28.55
N THR A 285 1.34 -4.65 -27.37
CA THR A 285 0.06 -5.28 -27.00
C THR A 285 -1.04 -4.22 -26.87
N LYS A 286 -1.98 -4.20 -27.82
CA LYS A 286 -3.23 -3.44 -27.68
C LYS A 286 -4.07 -4.10 -26.59
N LEU A 287 -4.48 -3.31 -25.58
CA LEU A 287 -5.46 -3.73 -24.56
C LEU A 287 -6.87 -3.78 -25.13
#